data_38f7e4694fdb5eb1780e514c117fd4f0
#
_entry.id   38f7e4694fdb5eb1780e514c117fd4f0
#
_cell.length_a   1.000
_cell.length_b   1.000
_cell.length_c   1.000
_cell.angle_alpha   90.00
_cell.angle_beta   90.00
_cell.angle_gamma   90.00
#
_symmetry.space_group_name_H-M   'P 1'
#
loop_
_entity.id
_entity.type
_entity.pdbx_description
1 polymer ?
#
loop_
_entity_poly.entity_id
_entity_poly.type
_entity_poly.pdbx_seq_one_letter_code
_entity_poly.pdbx_strand_id
1 'polypeptide(L)'
;MKTLHYRWNRSLNWILTTLGFLGFSSCEDNGDDPGNIICMYGTPTASYTIKGKVTDQAGQALSDIQIIVSDMEFSYEPRPDFIPDTPYGSHPVNDTLYSGKEGEFETRQAAFPIDTVKYNLKINPDENNPYYQADSLKVTFLRKDLQGGEGWNRGNTTQEVKIILTPQKEEDHE
;
A
#
# COMPACT_ATOMS: atom_id res chain seq x y z
N MET A 1 -50.47 -25.46 -28.34
CA MET A 1 -49.69 -24.32 -27.81
C MET A 1 -48.19 -24.63 -27.51
N LYS A 2 -47.71 -25.85 -27.50
CA LYS A 2 -46.29 -26.20 -27.20
C LYS A 2 -45.31 -25.90 -28.33
N THR A 3 -45.71 -25.80 -29.57
CA THR A 3 -44.82 -25.58 -30.73
C THR A 3 -44.43 -24.12 -30.96
N LEU A 4 -45.18 -23.15 -30.40
CA LEU A 4 -44.90 -21.73 -30.57
C LEU A 4 -43.75 -21.28 -29.68
N HIS A 5 -43.67 -21.81 -28.44
CA HIS A 5 -42.57 -21.49 -27.52
C HIS A 5 -41.21 -22.06 -27.97
N TYR A 6 -41.21 -23.20 -28.64
CA TYR A 6 -39.98 -23.79 -29.15
C TYR A 6 -39.35 -22.98 -30.30
N ARG A 7 -40.18 -22.44 -31.17
CA ARG A 7 -39.71 -21.59 -32.29
C ARG A 7 -39.24 -20.22 -31.79
N TRP A 8 -39.90 -19.67 -30.76
CA TRP A 8 -39.52 -18.41 -30.12
C TRP A 8 -38.13 -18.51 -29.41
N ASN A 9 -37.89 -19.54 -28.62
CA ASN A 9 -36.62 -19.74 -27.96
C ASN A 9 -35.48 -19.98 -28.95
N ARG A 10 -35.74 -20.61 -30.08
CA ARG A 10 -34.71 -20.83 -31.10
C ARG A 10 -34.32 -19.53 -31.82
N SER A 11 -35.26 -18.64 -32.04
CA SER A 11 -35.02 -17.30 -32.61
C SER A 11 -34.29 -16.39 -31.63
N LEU A 12 -34.65 -16.43 -30.35
CA LEU A 12 -33.97 -15.67 -29.30
C LEU A 12 -32.49 -16.11 -29.12
N ASN A 13 -32.23 -17.40 -29.14
CA ASN A 13 -30.84 -17.91 -29.07
C ASN A 13 -30.04 -17.46 -30.30
N TRP A 14 -30.60 -17.43 -31.46
CA TRP A 14 -29.91 -16.98 -32.67
C TRP A 14 -29.56 -15.49 -32.62
N ILE A 15 -30.49 -14.67 -32.11
CA ILE A 15 -30.30 -13.22 -31.92
C ILE A 15 -29.19 -12.96 -30.85
N LEU A 16 -29.23 -13.69 -29.75
CA LEU A 16 -28.20 -13.57 -28.69
C LEU A 16 -26.81 -13.99 -29.18
N THR A 17 -26.74 -15.03 -30.01
CA THR A 17 -25.46 -15.48 -30.57
C THR A 17 -24.90 -14.47 -31.58
N THR A 18 -25.73 -13.87 -32.42
CA THR A 18 -25.30 -12.82 -33.37
C THR A 18 -24.92 -11.52 -32.66
N LEU A 19 -25.63 -11.11 -31.62
CA LEU A 19 -25.26 -9.95 -30.80
C LEU A 19 -23.95 -10.19 -30.04
N GLY A 20 -23.70 -11.40 -29.55
CA GLY A 20 -22.45 -11.78 -28.91
C GLY A 20 -21.22 -11.69 -29.84
N PHE A 21 -21.41 -12.07 -31.12
CA PHE A 21 -20.33 -11.94 -32.12
C PHE A 21 -20.10 -10.48 -32.58
N LEU A 22 -21.08 -9.62 -32.53
CA LEU A 22 -20.91 -8.21 -32.89
C LEU A 22 -20.36 -7.35 -31.74
N GLY A 23 -20.38 -7.86 -30.51
CA GLY A 23 -19.90 -7.13 -29.32
C GLY A 23 -18.41 -7.24 -29.05
N PHE A 24 -17.67 -8.10 -29.75
CA PHE A 24 -16.24 -8.32 -29.48
C PHE A 24 -15.28 -7.69 -30.48
N SER A 25 -15.76 -6.92 -31.43
CA SER A 25 -14.90 -6.14 -32.35
C SER A 25 -14.78 -4.68 -31.90
N SER A 26 -14.54 -4.46 -30.60
CA SER A 26 -14.16 -3.14 -30.10
C SER A 26 -12.65 -3.06 -29.86
N CYS A 27 -11.88 -3.45 -30.86
CA CYS A 27 -10.58 -2.88 -31.11
C CYS A 27 -10.72 -2.18 -32.47
N GLU A 28 -11.18 -0.96 -32.46
CA GLU A 28 -11.09 -0.08 -33.59
C GLU A 28 -9.61 0.30 -33.71
N ASP A 29 -8.95 -0.44 -34.59
CA ASP A 29 -7.61 -0.11 -35.08
C ASP A 29 -7.72 1.19 -35.88
N ASN A 30 -7.64 2.33 -35.21
CA ASN A 30 -7.39 3.59 -35.87
C ASN A 30 -5.91 3.55 -36.33
N GLY A 31 -5.70 2.90 -37.48
CA GLY A 31 -4.43 2.93 -38.17
C GLY A 31 -3.95 4.37 -38.33
N ASP A 32 -2.71 4.55 -37.99
CA ASP A 32 -1.69 5.43 -38.49
C ASP A 32 -0.64 5.85 -37.44
N ASP A 33 -0.59 5.16 -36.26
CA ASP A 33 0.56 5.31 -35.38
C ASP A 33 1.01 3.94 -34.83
N PRO A 34 2.04 3.29 -35.40
CA PRO A 34 2.54 2.01 -34.92
C PRO A 34 3.25 2.07 -33.56
N GLY A 35 3.15 3.20 -32.86
CA GLY A 35 3.85 3.45 -31.59
C GLY A 35 2.96 3.54 -30.35
N ASN A 36 1.65 3.61 -30.47
CA ASN A 36 0.79 3.87 -29.30
C ASN A 36 -0.14 2.69 -28.97
N ILE A 37 0.42 1.49 -28.80
CA ILE A 37 -0.28 0.42 -28.11
C ILE A 37 -0.33 0.84 -26.63
N ILE A 38 -1.41 1.50 -26.21
CA ILE A 38 -1.73 1.68 -24.80
C ILE A 38 -2.14 0.29 -24.27
N CYS A 39 -1.15 -0.54 -24.02
CA CYS A 39 -1.35 -1.72 -23.21
C CYS A 39 -1.67 -1.20 -21.79
N MET A 40 -2.92 -1.26 -21.38
CA MET A 40 -3.29 -1.05 -19.99
C MET A 40 -2.73 -2.21 -19.15
N TYR A 41 -1.42 -2.24 -19.03
CA TYR A 41 -0.75 -3.13 -18.09
C TYR A 41 -0.95 -2.55 -16.70
N GLY A 42 -1.23 -3.42 -15.71
CA GLY A 42 -1.35 -3.01 -14.33
C GLY A 42 -0.09 -2.27 -13.85
N THR A 43 -0.24 -1.39 -12.89
CA THR A 43 0.89 -0.66 -12.31
C THR A 43 1.76 -1.62 -11.49
N PRO A 44 3.10 -1.64 -11.68
CA PRO A 44 3.98 -2.43 -10.83
C PRO A 44 3.80 -2.05 -9.36
N THR A 45 3.71 -3.04 -8.50
CA THR A 45 3.54 -2.84 -7.06
C THR A 45 4.62 -3.56 -6.27
N ALA A 46 4.97 -3.02 -5.11
CA ALA A 46 5.80 -3.65 -4.10
C ALA A 46 5.11 -3.55 -2.74
N SER A 47 5.41 -4.48 -1.84
CA SER A 47 4.87 -4.50 -0.48
C SER A 47 5.96 -4.15 0.51
N TYR A 48 5.67 -3.19 1.40
CA TYR A 48 6.53 -2.72 2.46
C TYR A 48 5.89 -3.05 3.79
N THR A 49 6.50 -3.93 4.58
CA THR A 49 5.98 -4.36 5.87
C THR A 49 6.83 -3.78 6.99
N ILE A 50 6.19 -3.16 7.96
CA ILE A 50 6.80 -2.69 9.20
C ILE A 50 6.28 -3.56 10.32
N LYS A 51 7.18 -4.25 11.01
CA LYS A 51 6.92 -4.99 12.24
C LYS A 51 7.59 -4.29 13.39
N GLY A 52 6.91 -4.17 14.50
CA GLY A 52 7.52 -3.49 15.62
C GLY A 52 7.03 -3.97 16.96
N LYS A 53 7.75 -3.49 17.98
CA LYS A 53 7.40 -3.70 19.36
C LYS A 53 7.51 -2.40 20.13
N VAL A 54 6.45 -2.06 20.88
CA VAL A 54 6.38 -0.90 21.76
C VAL A 54 6.63 -1.35 23.20
N THR A 55 7.60 -0.73 23.86
CA THR A 55 7.95 -1.01 25.25
C THR A 55 8.20 0.29 26.01
N ASP A 56 8.19 0.22 27.32
CA ASP A 56 8.75 1.25 28.18
C ASP A 56 10.28 1.14 28.30
N GLN A 57 10.88 2.04 29.08
CA GLN A 57 12.33 2.03 29.36
C GLN A 57 12.80 0.81 30.15
N ALA A 58 11.92 0.17 30.92
CA ALA A 58 12.21 -1.07 31.66
C ALA A 58 12.11 -2.31 30.77
N GLY A 59 11.65 -2.17 29.49
CA GLY A 59 11.45 -3.25 28.55
C GLY A 59 10.08 -3.93 28.71
N GLN A 60 9.18 -3.38 29.52
CA GLN A 60 7.82 -3.87 29.65
C GLN A 60 7.03 -3.53 28.38
N ALA A 61 6.28 -4.50 27.86
CA ALA A 61 5.44 -4.32 26.68
C ALA A 61 4.28 -3.37 26.97
N LEU A 62 3.98 -2.48 26.04
CA LEU A 62 2.87 -1.53 26.12
C LEU A 62 1.81 -1.88 25.07
N SER A 63 0.60 -2.22 25.53
CA SER A 63 -0.58 -2.47 24.70
C SER A 63 -1.36 -1.19 24.43
N ASP A 64 -2.18 -1.23 23.39
CA ASP A 64 -3.15 -0.19 23.04
C ASP A 64 -2.52 1.18 22.72
N ILE A 65 -1.22 1.18 22.40
CA ILE A 65 -0.54 2.37 21.88
C ILE A 65 -0.95 2.58 20.43
N GLN A 66 -1.47 3.77 20.11
CA GLN A 66 -1.85 4.13 18.76
C GLN A 66 -0.60 4.42 17.91
N ILE A 67 -0.51 3.78 16.76
CA ILE A 67 0.52 3.99 15.75
C ILE A 67 -0.16 4.44 14.46
N ILE A 68 0.22 5.61 13.96
CA ILE A 68 -0.32 6.18 12.74
C ILE A 68 0.80 6.23 11.69
N VAL A 69 0.61 5.52 10.58
CA VAL A 69 1.42 5.71 9.38
C VAL A 69 0.88 6.96 8.68
N SER A 70 1.48 8.13 8.94
CA SER A 70 0.92 9.41 8.51
C SER A 70 1.13 9.69 7.03
N ASP A 71 2.32 9.44 6.55
CA ASP A 71 2.73 9.74 5.19
C ASP A 71 3.86 8.83 4.72
N MET A 72 4.01 8.77 3.41
CA MET A 72 5.09 8.11 2.70
C MET A 72 5.88 9.16 1.92
N GLU A 73 7.14 9.34 2.24
CA GLU A 73 8.11 10.09 1.44
C GLU A 73 8.79 9.15 0.45
N PHE A 74 9.10 9.65 -0.75
CA PHE A 74 9.79 8.86 -1.75
C PHE A 74 10.86 9.64 -2.48
N SER A 75 11.88 8.93 -2.98
CA SER A 75 12.88 9.49 -3.87
C SER A 75 13.36 8.47 -4.90
N TYR A 76 13.67 8.99 -6.10
CA TYR A 76 14.28 8.24 -7.21
C TYR A 76 15.74 8.62 -7.34
N GLU A 77 16.58 7.64 -7.62
CA GLU A 77 17.97 7.86 -8.00
C GLU A 77 18.03 8.20 -9.49
N PRO A 78 18.74 9.29 -9.89
CA PRO A 78 18.93 9.62 -11.28
C PRO A 78 19.67 8.48 -12.02
N ARG A 79 19.16 8.10 -13.22
CA ARG A 79 19.77 7.09 -14.10
C ARG A 79 19.88 7.68 -15.51
N PRO A 80 20.86 7.25 -16.32
CA PRO A 80 21.02 7.76 -17.69
C PRO A 80 19.79 7.56 -18.58
N ASP A 81 19.02 6.51 -18.34
CA ASP A 81 17.83 6.09 -19.08
C ASP A 81 16.52 6.52 -18.43
N PHE A 82 16.57 7.11 -17.24
CA PHE A 82 15.39 7.51 -16.49
C PHE A 82 15.65 8.74 -15.62
N ILE A 83 15.08 9.86 -16.04
CA ILE A 83 15.04 11.10 -15.25
C ILE A 83 13.58 11.36 -14.90
N PRO A 84 13.16 11.12 -13.67
CA PRO A 84 11.78 11.35 -13.28
C PRO A 84 11.46 12.85 -13.24
N ASP A 85 10.26 13.23 -13.71
CA ASP A 85 9.77 14.60 -13.62
C ASP A 85 9.68 15.10 -12.17
N THR A 86 9.39 14.16 -11.25
CA THR A 86 9.34 14.41 -9.81
C THR A 86 10.27 13.43 -9.10
N PRO A 87 11.54 13.80 -8.85
CA PRO A 87 12.54 12.89 -8.28
C PRO A 87 12.31 12.57 -6.79
N TYR A 88 11.48 13.36 -6.11
CA TYR A 88 11.08 13.14 -4.71
C TYR A 88 9.69 13.70 -4.45
N GLY A 89 9.01 13.22 -3.41
CA GLY A 89 7.68 13.68 -3.03
C GLY A 89 7.17 12.98 -1.78
N SER A 90 5.94 13.29 -1.41
CA SER A 90 5.24 12.61 -0.33
C SER A 90 3.76 12.40 -0.66
N HIS A 91 3.20 11.35 -0.08
CA HIS A 91 1.77 11.02 -0.15
C HIS A 91 1.23 10.71 1.25
N PRO A 92 0.04 11.22 1.61
CA PRO A 92 -0.62 10.83 2.85
C PRO A 92 -1.00 9.34 2.78
N VAL A 93 -0.78 8.61 3.87
CA VAL A 93 -1.18 7.20 4.04
C VAL A 93 -2.36 7.11 5.00
N ASN A 94 -2.26 7.73 6.19
CA ASN A 94 -3.29 7.80 7.23
C ASN A 94 -3.81 6.41 7.67
N ASP A 95 -2.93 5.42 7.73
CA ASP A 95 -3.24 4.12 8.30
C ASP A 95 -3.02 4.12 9.81
N THR A 96 -4.00 3.64 10.57
CA THR A 96 -3.97 3.67 12.03
C THR A 96 -4.13 2.26 12.58
N LEU A 97 -3.23 1.88 13.48
CA LEU A 97 -3.23 0.60 14.16
C LEU A 97 -2.87 0.78 15.64
N TYR A 98 -3.01 -0.30 16.42
CA TYR A 98 -2.71 -0.30 17.84
C TYR A 98 -1.77 -1.45 18.19
N SER A 99 -0.90 -1.24 19.18
CA SER A 99 -0.06 -2.32 19.69
C SER A 99 -0.89 -3.37 20.42
N GLY A 100 -0.54 -4.64 20.22
CA GLY A 100 -1.16 -5.78 20.88
C GLY A 100 -0.69 -5.95 22.34
N LYS A 101 -1.14 -7.05 22.97
CA LYS A 101 -0.87 -7.32 24.40
C LYS A 101 0.62 -7.44 24.76
N GLU A 102 1.44 -7.91 23.81
CA GLU A 102 2.88 -8.02 23.97
C GLU A 102 3.64 -6.83 23.35
N GLY A 103 2.90 -5.74 23.06
CA GLY A 103 3.42 -4.52 22.46
C GLY A 103 3.69 -4.63 20.96
N GLU A 104 3.38 -5.75 20.34
CA GLU A 104 3.63 -6.00 18.90
C GLU A 104 2.67 -5.24 18.00
N PHE A 105 3.16 -4.88 16.83
CA PHE A 105 2.34 -4.35 15.75
C PHE A 105 2.91 -4.73 14.38
N GLU A 106 2.04 -4.80 13.38
CA GLU A 106 2.44 -5.01 11.99
C GLU A 106 1.54 -4.17 11.08
N THR A 107 2.14 -3.44 10.15
CA THR A 107 1.43 -2.77 9.05
C THR A 107 2.08 -3.12 7.73
N ARG A 108 1.27 -3.22 6.68
CA ARG A 108 1.72 -3.50 5.32
C ARG A 108 1.17 -2.43 4.38
N GLN A 109 2.08 -1.78 3.68
CA GLN A 109 1.78 -0.77 2.69
C GLN A 109 2.16 -1.26 1.30
N ALA A 110 1.30 -1.00 0.31
CA ALA A 110 1.59 -1.27 -1.09
C ALA A 110 1.86 0.05 -1.80
N ALA A 111 2.96 0.10 -2.54
CA ALA A 111 3.31 1.27 -3.32
C ALA A 111 4.03 0.88 -4.61
N PHE A 112 4.23 1.85 -5.50
CA PHE A 112 5.11 1.68 -6.66
C PHE A 112 6.54 1.37 -6.19
N PRO A 113 7.30 0.50 -6.89
CA PRO A 113 8.67 0.13 -6.49
C PRO A 113 9.66 1.27 -6.75
N ILE A 114 9.72 2.21 -5.83
CA ILE A 114 10.56 3.42 -5.84
C ILE A 114 11.94 3.08 -5.25
N ASP A 115 12.98 3.84 -5.61
CA ASP A 115 14.35 3.53 -5.17
C ASP A 115 14.52 3.67 -3.66
N THR A 116 13.91 4.71 -3.06
CA THR A 116 13.81 4.87 -1.61
C THR A 116 12.39 5.26 -1.21
N VAL A 117 11.84 4.54 -0.25
CA VAL A 117 10.55 4.84 0.39
C VAL A 117 10.77 5.01 1.89
N LYS A 118 10.19 6.06 2.48
CA LYS A 118 10.23 6.31 3.92
C LYS A 118 8.81 6.48 4.43
N TYR A 119 8.44 5.67 5.41
CA TYR A 119 7.17 5.84 6.12
C TYR A 119 7.39 6.58 7.43
N ASN A 120 6.58 7.58 7.69
CA ASN A 120 6.58 8.33 8.93
C ASN A 120 5.51 7.74 9.87
N LEU A 121 5.95 7.22 10.99
CA LEU A 121 5.09 6.68 12.04
C LEU A 121 4.98 7.72 13.15
N LYS A 122 3.75 8.03 13.57
CA LYS A 122 3.46 8.80 14.78
C LYS A 122 2.95 7.84 15.82
N ILE A 123 3.53 7.89 17.01
CA ILE A 123 3.21 7.04 18.14
C ILE A 123 2.53 7.91 19.19
N ASN A 124 1.24 7.66 19.39
CA ASN A 124 0.42 8.43 20.33
C ASN A 124 -0.04 7.49 21.45
N PRO A 125 0.47 7.65 22.65
CA PRO A 125 -0.15 7.05 23.84
C PRO A 125 -1.57 7.59 23.97
N ASP A 126 -2.52 6.70 24.18
CA ASP A 126 -3.93 7.07 24.34
C ASP A 126 -4.27 7.42 25.80
N GLU A 127 -5.56 7.63 26.05
CA GLU A 127 -6.09 7.91 27.41
C GLU A 127 -5.80 6.78 28.41
N ASN A 128 -5.54 5.56 27.95
CA ASN A 128 -5.20 4.43 28.81
C ASN A 128 -3.72 4.40 29.20
N ASN A 129 -2.90 5.14 28.45
CA ASN A 129 -1.45 5.25 28.65
C ASN A 129 -0.99 6.72 28.77
N PRO A 130 -1.62 7.56 29.60
CA PRO A 130 -1.35 9.01 29.65
C PRO A 130 0.03 9.38 30.20
N TYR A 131 0.74 8.40 30.73
CA TYR A 131 2.06 8.60 31.36
C TYR A 131 3.22 8.65 30.38
N TYR A 132 2.99 8.38 29.09
CA TYR A 132 4.06 8.35 28.07
C TYR A 132 3.98 9.54 27.14
N GLN A 133 5.13 9.97 26.66
CA GLN A 133 5.22 11.04 25.66
C GLN A 133 4.96 10.45 24.26
N ALA A 134 4.29 11.26 23.42
CA ALA A 134 4.18 10.94 21.99
C ALA A 134 5.58 10.95 21.34
N ASP A 135 5.77 10.06 20.36
CA ASP A 135 7.03 9.91 19.63
C ASP A 135 6.77 9.79 18.13
N SER A 136 7.83 9.87 17.34
CA SER A 136 7.76 9.65 15.90
C SER A 136 8.99 8.93 15.38
N LEU A 137 8.80 8.08 14.38
CA LEU A 137 9.84 7.26 13.78
C LEU A 137 9.74 7.28 12.27
N LYS A 138 10.88 7.40 11.57
CA LYS A 138 10.98 7.17 10.13
C LYS A 138 11.53 5.78 9.84
N VAL A 139 10.80 5.01 9.02
CA VAL A 139 11.23 3.69 8.56
C VAL A 139 11.56 3.77 7.08
N THR A 140 12.80 3.42 6.73
CA THR A 140 13.30 3.54 5.34
C THR A 140 13.40 2.17 4.69
N PHE A 141 12.91 2.10 3.45
CA PHE A 141 13.02 0.92 2.59
C PHE A 141 13.77 1.30 1.32
N LEU A 142 14.61 0.40 0.85
CA LEU A 142 15.35 0.54 -0.39
C LEU A 142 14.84 -0.49 -1.41
N ARG A 143 14.72 -0.07 -2.67
CA ARG A 143 14.27 -0.96 -3.76
C ARG A 143 15.10 -2.23 -3.89
N LYS A 144 16.41 -2.14 -3.63
CA LYS A 144 17.34 -3.29 -3.69
C LYS A 144 17.02 -4.39 -2.66
N ASP A 145 16.28 -4.06 -1.60
CA ASP A 145 15.93 -4.99 -0.51
C ASP A 145 14.61 -5.75 -0.80
N LEU A 146 13.93 -5.44 -1.92
CA LEU A 146 12.73 -6.16 -2.36
C LEU A 146 13.10 -7.59 -2.78
N GLN A 147 12.32 -8.56 -2.32
CA GLN A 147 12.53 -9.99 -2.59
C GLN A 147 11.24 -10.67 -3.08
N GLY A 148 11.39 -11.74 -3.84
CA GLY A 148 10.29 -12.63 -4.22
C GLY A 148 9.28 -12.02 -5.20
N GLY A 149 9.71 -11.10 -6.05
CA GLY A 149 8.84 -10.48 -7.05
C GLY A 149 8.72 -11.29 -8.33
N GLU A 150 7.51 -11.29 -8.93
CA GLU A 150 7.24 -11.85 -10.25
C GLU A 150 6.26 -10.96 -11.02
N GLY A 151 6.54 -10.72 -12.30
CA GLY A 151 5.69 -9.92 -13.18
C GLY A 151 5.51 -8.48 -12.67
N TRP A 152 4.26 -8.11 -12.39
CA TRP A 152 3.88 -6.79 -11.87
C TRP A 152 4.13 -6.64 -10.36
N ASN A 153 4.17 -7.73 -9.62
CA ASN A 153 4.61 -7.72 -8.23
C ASN A 153 6.14 -7.67 -8.19
N ARG A 154 6.70 -6.58 -7.69
CA ARG A 154 8.15 -6.37 -7.58
C ARG A 154 8.74 -6.87 -6.27
N GLY A 155 7.96 -7.64 -5.52
CA GLY A 155 8.38 -8.28 -4.30
C GLY A 155 7.94 -7.55 -3.04
N ASN A 156 8.51 -8.00 -1.93
CA ASN A 156 8.23 -7.45 -0.61
C ASN A 156 9.53 -7.24 0.16
N THR A 157 9.48 -6.35 1.14
CA THR A 157 10.53 -6.16 2.13
C THR A 157 9.92 -5.89 3.49
N THR A 158 10.62 -6.27 4.55
CA THR A 158 10.18 -6.09 5.94
C THR A 158 11.27 -5.36 6.72
N GLN A 159 10.85 -4.36 7.50
CA GLN A 159 11.71 -3.71 8.49
C GLN A 159 11.16 -3.97 9.89
N GLU A 160 12.07 -4.32 10.80
CA GLU A 160 11.75 -4.50 12.22
C GLU A 160 12.19 -3.26 12.99
N VAL A 161 11.29 -2.73 13.81
CA VAL A 161 11.52 -1.53 14.60
C VAL A 161 11.20 -1.77 16.06
N LYS A 162 11.95 -1.11 16.94
CA LYS A 162 11.69 -1.10 18.38
C LYS A 162 11.41 0.33 18.83
N ILE A 163 10.25 0.51 19.46
CA ILE A 163 9.80 1.79 19.99
C ILE A 163 9.90 1.72 21.50
N ILE A 164 10.63 2.66 22.11
CA ILE A 164 10.77 2.75 23.56
C ILE A 164 10.17 4.08 24.00
N LEU A 165 9.02 4.04 24.64
CA LEU A 165 8.34 5.24 25.11
C LEU A 165 8.94 5.74 26.44
N THR A 166 9.07 7.06 26.51
CA THR A 166 9.58 7.75 27.70
C THR A 166 8.38 8.25 28.51
N PRO A 167 8.39 8.06 29.83
CA PRO A 167 7.36 8.64 30.70
C PRO A 167 7.30 10.17 30.56
N GLN A 168 6.10 10.73 30.64
CA GLN A 168 5.93 12.17 30.79
C GLN A 168 6.54 12.59 32.12
N LYS A 169 7.26 13.71 32.13
CA LYS A 169 7.64 14.35 33.39
C LYS A 169 6.39 14.95 34.00
N GLU A 170 6.14 14.62 35.28
CA GLU A 170 5.15 15.36 36.06
C GLU A 170 5.60 16.84 36.06
N GLU A 171 4.77 17.73 35.53
CA GLU A 171 4.95 19.16 35.75
C GLU A 171 4.57 19.41 37.19
N ASP A 172 5.55 19.69 38.06
CA ASP A 172 5.33 20.18 39.40
C ASP A 172 4.56 21.50 39.28
N HIS A 173 3.24 21.43 39.50
CA HIS A 173 2.42 22.62 39.67
C HIS A 173 2.73 23.20 41.06
N GLU A 174 3.68 24.10 41.13
CA GLU A 174 3.81 25.04 42.27
C GLU A 174 2.70 26.10 42.25
#